data_a9c9d5ebb1e5903eaed85352a82a5caf
#
_entry.id   a9c9d5ebb1e5903eaed85352a82a5caf
#
_cell.length_a   1.000
_cell.length_b   1.000
_cell.length_c   1.000
_cell.angle_alpha   90.00
_cell.angle_beta   90.00
_cell.angle_gamma   90.00
#
_symmetry.space_group_name_H-M   'P 1'
#
loop_
_entity.id
_entity.type
_entity.pdbx_description
1 polymer ?
#
loop_
_entity_poly.entity_id
_entity_poly.type
_entity_poly.pdbx_seq_one_letter_code
_entity_poly.pdbx_strand_id
1 'polypeptide(L)'
;MTELSILLHPDPRLKKISIQVTNIDERIKKLCLDMIDTMYNHSGVGLAAPQVGVLKRVVVMDCSDDGEKSPVTLINPEIVWSSEEVSKFEEGCLSIPHIREEIKRPSSVQVKFTDICGISKESYFKGLWATCIQHEIDHLNGCLLYTSPRPRDS
;
A
#
# COMPACT_ATOMS: atom_id res chain seq x y z
N MET A 1 -9.48 -4.02 18.93
CA MET A 1 -8.97 -3.38 17.75
C MET A 1 -10.10 -2.72 17.00
N THR A 2 -9.80 -1.61 16.36
CA THR A 2 -10.82 -0.75 15.79
C THR A 2 -10.76 -0.80 14.28
N GLU A 3 -11.90 -1.02 13.66
CA GLU A 3 -11.99 -0.87 12.22
C GLU A 3 -12.05 0.60 11.88
N LEU A 4 -11.25 1.02 10.90
CA LEU A 4 -11.18 2.41 10.45
C LEU A 4 -12.09 2.60 9.24
N SER A 5 -12.56 3.83 9.05
CA SER A 5 -13.37 4.16 7.87
C SER A 5 -12.46 4.40 6.68
N ILE A 6 -12.80 3.80 5.54
CA ILE A 6 -12.03 3.97 4.32
C ILE A 6 -12.57 5.18 3.57
N LEU A 7 -11.69 6.11 3.24
CA LEU A 7 -12.04 7.28 2.44
C LEU A 7 -12.31 6.85 1.01
N LEU A 8 -13.33 7.47 0.41
CA LEU A 8 -13.70 7.17 -0.96
C LEU A 8 -13.35 8.34 -1.86
N HIS A 9 -12.91 8.02 -3.09
CA HIS A 9 -12.73 9.02 -4.11
C HIS A 9 -14.07 9.78 -4.31
N PRO A 10 -14.11 11.10 -4.39
CA PRO A 10 -12.98 12.00 -4.64
C PRO A 10 -12.49 12.78 -3.41
N ASP A 11 -12.42 12.16 -2.26
CA ASP A 11 -11.92 12.83 -1.06
C ASP A 11 -10.53 13.41 -1.35
N PRO A 12 -10.32 14.72 -1.13
CA PRO A 12 -9.05 15.34 -1.52
C PRO A 12 -7.85 14.85 -0.73
N ARG A 13 -8.05 14.22 0.44
CA ARG A 13 -6.94 13.67 1.21
C ARG A 13 -6.25 12.53 0.47
N LEU A 14 -6.96 11.85 -0.43
CA LEU A 14 -6.38 10.74 -1.20
C LEU A 14 -5.35 11.22 -2.22
N LYS A 15 -5.32 12.51 -2.52
CA LYS A 15 -4.39 13.08 -3.51
C LYS A 15 -3.21 13.79 -2.87
N LYS A 16 -3.08 13.72 -1.56
CA LYS A 16 -1.99 14.38 -0.85
C LYS A 16 -0.81 13.43 -0.68
N ILE A 17 0.39 14.01 -0.67
CA ILE A 17 1.60 13.23 -0.41
C ILE A 17 1.72 13.01 1.08
N SER A 18 1.88 11.75 1.48
CA SER A 18 2.04 11.39 2.89
C SER A 18 3.44 11.72 3.38
N ILE A 19 3.55 12.05 4.66
CA ILE A 19 4.83 12.41 5.26
C ILE A 19 5.46 11.20 5.94
N GLN A 20 6.77 11.26 6.10
CA GLN A 20 7.51 10.18 6.72
C GLN A 20 7.18 10.06 8.21
N VAL A 21 7.18 8.82 8.69
CA VAL A 21 7.05 8.54 10.12
C VAL A 21 8.43 8.70 10.73
N THR A 22 8.56 9.59 11.71
CA THR A 22 9.86 9.84 12.35
C THR A 22 10.00 9.07 13.65
N ASN A 23 8.91 8.63 14.24
CA ASN A 23 8.94 7.92 15.51
C ASN A 23 7.82 6.86 15.50
N ILE A 24 8.20 5.62 15.74
CA ILE A 24 7.25 4.52 15.78
C ILE A 24 6.80 4.33 17.23
N ASP A 25 5.85 5.18 17.62
CA ASP A 25 5.30 5.17 18.97
C ASP A 25 4.03 4.29 19.01
N GLU A 26 3.34 4.32 20.15
CA GLU A 26 2.15 3.49 20.32
C GLU A 26 1.02 3.87 19.38
N ARG A 27 0.95 5.14 18.97
CA ARG A 27 -0.09 5.58 18.02
C ARG A 27 0.15 4.95 16.65
N ILE A 28 1.39 4.91 16.21
CA ILE A 28 1.73 4.30 14.92
C ILE A 28 1.49 2.80 14.97
N LYS A 29 1.86 2.15 16.07
CA LYS A 29 1.62 0.71 16.21
C LYS A 29 0.13 0.39 16.20
N LYS A 30 -0.68 1.19 16.91
CA LYS A 30 -2.12 1.00 16.91
C LYS A 30 -2.70 1.22 15.51
N LEU A 31 -2.23 2.26 14.82
CA LEU A 31 -2.66 2.53 13.44
C LEU A 31 -2.41 1.31 12.55
N CYS A 32 -1.23 0.72 12.65
CA CYS A 32 -0.88 -0.45 11.83
C CYS A 32 -1.83 -1.62 12.11
N LEU A 33 -2.11 -1.90 13.37
CA LEU A 33 -2.99 -2.99 13.74
C LEU A 33 -4.43 -2.73 13.29
N ASP A 34 -4.91 -1.50 13.45
CA ASP A 34 -6.25 -1.13 13.00
C ASP A 34 -6.36 -1.19 11.48
N MET A 35 -5.30 -0.82 10.77
CA MET A 35 -5.28 -0.91 9.31
C MET A 35 -5.32 -2.37 8.85
N ILE A 36 -4.63 -3.27 9.54
CA ILE A 36 -4.66 -4.69 9.20
C ILE A 36 -6.08 -5.24 9.35
N ASP A 37 -6.75 -4.92 10.45
CA ASP A 37 -8.13 -5.34 10.67
C ASP A 37 -9.06 -4.78 9.61
N THR A 38 -8.90 -3.50 9.30
CA THR A 38 -9.73 -2.83 8.30
C THR A 38 -9.55 -3.47 6.93
N MET A 39 -8.30 -3.76 6.57
CA MET A 39 -7.99 -4.43 5.32
C MET A 39 -8.71 -5.77 5.21
N TYR A 40 -8.61 -6.61 6.23
CA TYR A 40 -9.25 -7.92 6.20
C TYR A 40 -10.77 -7.81 6.17
N ASN A 41 -11.33 -6.86 6.92
CA ASN A 41 -12.79 -6.70 6.98
C ASN A 41 -13.36 -6.27 5.62
N HIS A 42 -12.56 -5.64 4.78
CA HIS A 42 -12.99 -5.22 3.44
C HIS A 42 -12.46 -6.15 2.35
N SER A 43 -11.92 -7.30 2.73
CA SER A 43 -11.39 -8.31 1.79
C SER A 43 -10.32 -7.73 0.86
N GLY A 44 -9.56 -6.78 1.37
CA GLY A 44 -8.46 -6.17 0.61
C GLY A 44 -7.16 -6.92 0.83
N VAL A 45 -6.23 -6.75 -0.11
CA VAL A 45 -4.88 -7.33 -0.01
C VAL A 45 -3.85 -6.29 0.39
N GLY A 46 -4.22 -5.02 0.40
CA GLY A 46 -3.34 -3.94 0.80
C GLY A 46 -4.14 -2.72 1.21
N LEU A 47 -3.51 -1.86 2.00
CA LEU A 47 -4.12 -0.61 2.46
C LEU A 47 -3.01 0.35 2.85
N ALA A 48 -3.14 1.60 2.41
CA ALA A 48 -2.21 2.66 2.75
C ALA A 48 -2.89 3.63 3.73
N ALA A 49 -2.12 4.22 4.63
CA ALA A 49 -2.67 5.08 5.68
C ALA A 49 -3.51 6.25 5.17
N PRO A 50 -3.16 6.91 4.04
CA PRO A 50 -4.04 7.99 3.56
C PRO A 50 -5.46 7.52 3.27
N GLN A 51 -5.66 6.25 2.95
CA GLN A 51 -6.99 5.72 2.67
C GLN A 51 -7.87 5.69 3.92
N VAL A 52 -7.28 5.81 5.10
CA VAL A 52 -8.04 5.93 6.35
C VAL A 52 -7.85 7.33 6.98
N GLY A 53 -7.41 8.29 6.19
CA GLY A 53 -7.34 9.69 6.60
C GLY A 53 -6.06 10.07 7.34
N VAL A 54 -5.07 9.19 7.38
CA VAL A 54 -3.80 9.46 8.07
C VAL A 54 -2.72 9.65 7.02
N LEU A 55 -2.20 10.87 6.92
CA LEU A 55 -1.24 11.20 5.85
C LEU A 55 0.19 10.88 6.30
N LYS A 56 0.40 9.61 6.61
CA LYS A 56 1.71 9.06 7.00
C LYS A 56 2.07 7.92 6.06
N ARG A 57 3.37 7.70 5.90
CA ARG A 57 3.85 6.68 4.96
C ARG A 57 3.85 5.30 5.65
N VAL A 58 2.66 4.74 5.78
CA VAL A 58 2.44 3.43 6.38
C VAL A 58 1.59 2.60 5.42
N VAL A 59 2.01 1.37 5.18
CA VAL A 59 1.30 0.42 4.31
C VAL A 59 1.19 -0.91 5.05
N VAL A 60 0.05 -1.57 4.90
CA VAL A 60 -0.11 -2.96 5.32
C VAL A 60 -0.57 -3.75 4.10
N MET A 61 -0.14 -5.01 4.01
CA MET A 61 -0.58 -5.88 2.92
C MET A 61 -0.50 -7.33 3.32
N ASP A 62 -1.32 -8.15 2.67
CA ASP A 62 -1.29 -9.60 2.81
C ASP A 62 -1.77 -10.19 1.49
N CYS A 63 -0.83 -10.63 0.68
CA CYS A 63 -1.10 -11.24 -0.61
C CYS A 63 -0.88 -12.75 -0.57
N SER A 64 -0.87 -13.33 0.63
CA SER A 64 -0.68 -14.77 0.76
C SER A 64 -1.89 -15.51 0.19
N ASP A 65 -1.64 -16.69 -0.36
CA ASP A 65 -2.68 -17.50 -0.99
C ASP A 65 -2.76 -18.91 -0.41
N ASP A 66 -2.13 -19.12 0.76
CA ASP A 66 -2.08 -20.44 1.38
C ASP A 66 -3.15 -20.63 2.44
N GLY A 67 -4.09 -19.69 2.54
CA GLY A 67 -5.18 -19.78 3.51
C GLY A 67 -4.81 -19.27 4.91
N GLU A 68 -3.56 -18.90 5.13
CA GLU A 68 -3.11 -18.40 6.43
C GLU A 68 -2.84 -16.90 6.33
N LYS A 69 -3.08 -16.21 7.44
CA LYS A 69 -2.83 -14.77 7.48
C LYS A 69 -1.34 -14.50 7.66
N SER A 70 -0.80 -13.68 6.78
CA SER A 70 0.62 -13.30 6.82
C SER A 70 0.75 -11.80 6.53
N PRO A 71 0.18 -10.95 7.41
CA PRO A 71 0.21 -9.51 7.14
C PRO A 71 1.61 -8.95 7.30
N VAL A 72 1.94 -8.02 6.43
CA VAL A 72 3.23 -7.31 6.44
C VAL A 72 2.95 -5.83 6.62
N THR A 73 3.68 -5.20 7.53
CA THR A 73 3.59 -3.76 7.76
C THR A 73 4.88 -3.11 7.26
N LEU A 74 4.74 -2.09 6.41
CA LEU A 74 5.87 -1.37 5.86
C LEU A 74 5.73 0.10 6.21
N ILE A 75 6.67 0.62 6.99
CA ILE A 75 6.71 2.02 7.40
C ILE A 75 7.82 2.70 6.61
N ASN A 76 7.50 3.82 6.01
CA ASN A 76 8.42 4.57 5.13
C ASN A 76 8.99 3.69 4.01
N PRO A 77 8.13 2.97 3.27
CA PRO A 77 8.65 2.09 2.21
C PRO A 77 9.22 2.89 1.06
N GLU A 78 10.31 2.35 0.50
CA GLU A 78 11.00 2.97 -0.62
C GLU A 78 11.45 1.88 -1.58
N ILE A 79 11.07 2.00 -2.85
CA ILE A 79 11.51 1.06 -3.87
C ILE A 79 12.95 1.41 -4.24
N VAL A 80 13.88 0.49 -3.98
CA VAL A 80 15.30 0.73 -4.26
C VAL A 80 15.75 0.01 -5.53
N TRP A 81 14.94 -0.90 -6.06
CA TRP A 81 15.23 -1.61 -7.31
C TRP A 81 13.94 -2.13 -7.90
N SER A 82 13.83 -2.13 -9.22
CA SER A 82 12.71 -2.68 -9.95
C SER A 82 13.23 -3.50 -11.13
N SER A 83 12.52 -4.58 -11.44
CA SER A 83 12.88 -5.42 -12.58
C SER A 83 12.55 -4.69 -13.90
N GLU A 84 13.26 -5.07 -14.98
CA GLU A 84 12.90 -4.61 -16.32
C GLU A 84 11.67 -5.36 -16.82
N GLU A 85 11.53 -6.59 -16.42
CA GLU A 85 10.35 -7.38 -16.77
C GLU A 85 9.13 -6.78 -16.09
N VAL A 86 8.00 -6.75 -16.83
CA VAL A 86 6.75 -6.20 -16.31
C VAL A 86 5.68 -7.27 -16.32
N SER A 87 4.72 -7.14 -15.41
CA SER A 87 3.55 -8.00 -15.34
C SER A 87 2.31 -7.15 -15.42
N LYS A 88 1.21 -7.75 -15.88
CA LYS A 88 -0.07 -7.10 -15.90
C LYS A 88 -0.97 -7.77 -14.88
N PHE A 89 -1.58 -6.95 -14.04
CA PHE A 89 -2.59 -7.42 -13.10
C PHE A 89 -3.78 -6.49 -13.15
N GLU A 90 -4.95 -7.05 -12.96
CA GLU A 90 -6.14 -6.24 -12.77
C GLU A 90 -6.13 -5.72 -11.35
N GLU A 91 -6.06 -4.41 -11.20
CA GLU A 91 -5.96 -3.77 -9.90
C GLU A 91 -7.25 -3.05 -9.55
N GLY A 92 -7.65 -3.19 -8.31
CA GLY A 92 -8.74 -2.43 -7.74
C GLY A 92 -8.26 -1.71 -6.51
N CYS A 93 -9.11 -0.87 -5.96
CA CYS A 93 -8.76 -0.04 -4.81
C CYS A 93 -9.99 0.09 -3.91
N LEU A 94 -9.80 -0.09 -2.60
CA LEU A 94 -10.90 0.04 -1.66
C LEU A 94 -11.48 1.45 -1.64
N SER A 95 -10.69 2.46 -1.99
CA SER A 95 -11.15 3.85 -2.06
C SER A 95 -11.91 4.16 -3.34
N ILE A 96 -11.88 3.27 -4.33
CA ILE A 96 -12.60 3.43 -5.60
C ILE A 96 -13.30 2.11 -5.89
N PRO A 97 -14.36 1.80 -5.13
CA PRO A 97 -15.04 0.51 -5.33
C PRO A 97 -15.66 0.43 -6.73
N HIS A 98 -15.76 -0.78 -7.25
CA HIS A 98 -16.37 -1.09 -8.55
C HIS A 98 -15.55 -0.68 -9.76
N ILE A 99 -14.34 -0.14 -9.57
CA ILE A 99 -13.45 0.20 -10.68
C ILE A 99 -12.22 -0.68 -10.60
N ARG A 100 -11.91 -1.34 -11.70
CA ARG A 100 -10.72 -2.16 -11.83
C ARG A 100 -10.07 -1.84 -13.17
N GLU A 101 -8.75 -1.82 -13.20
CA GLU A 101 -7.98 -1.55 -14.39
C GLU A 101 -6.83 -2.52 -14.49
N GLU A 102 -6.50 -2.91 -15.70
CA GLU A 102 -5.30 -3.69 -15.95
C GLU A 102 -4.10 -2.73 -15.99
N ILE A 103 -3.16 -2.96 -15.09
CA ILE A 103 -2.00 -2.08 -14.93
C ILE A 103 -0.74 -2.89 -15.16
N LYS A 104 0.20 -2.31 -15.89
CA LYS A 104 1.54 -2.88 -16.07
C LYS A 104 2.46 -2.29 -15.01
N ARG A 105 3.15 -3.17 -14.31
CA ARG A 105 4.13 -2.76 -13.32
C ARG A 105 5.33 -3.69 -13.38
N PRO A 106 6.52 -3.25 -12.92
CA PRO A 106 7.63 -4.18 -12.76
C PRO A 106 7.19 -5.43 -12.02
N SER A 107 7.63 -6.59 -12.49
CA SER A 107 7.24 -7.88 -11.93
C SER A 107 7.83 -8.13 -10.56
N SER A 108 8.96 -7.50 -10.26
CA SER A 108 9.68 -7.67 -9.01
C SER A 108 10.24 -6.34 -8.56
N VAL A 109 10.27 -6.13 -7.25
CA VAL A 109 10.84 -4.93 -6.66
C VAL A 109 11.59 -5.28 -5.40
N GLN A 110 12.58 -4.48 -5.07
CA GLN A 110 13.24 -4.54 -3.77
C GLN A 110 12.85 -3.28 -3.01
N VAL A 111 12.37 -3.45 -1.77
CA VAL A 111 11.80 -2.37 -0.99
C VAL A 111 12.52 -2.27 0.34
N LYS A 112 12.96 -1.07 0.66
CA LYS A 112 13.56 -0.74 1.94
C LYS A 112 12.48 -0.13 2.81
N PHE A 113 12.37 -0.58 4.05
CA PHE A 113 11.32 -0.09 4.95
C PHE A 113 11.70 -0.34 6.39
N THR A 114 10.89 0.18 7.30
CA THR A 114 11.00 -0.10 8.73
C THR A 114 9.78 -0.92 9.14
N ASP A 115 9.99 -1.96 9.95
CA ASP A 115 8.87 -2.76 10.42
C ASP A 115 8.24 -2.14 11.66
N ILE A 116 7.17 -2.79 12.17
CA ILE A 116 6.40 -2.25 13.29
C ILE A 116 7.21 -2.20 14.58
N CYS A 117 8.30 -2.96 14.65
CA CYS A 117 9.20 -2.96 15.80
C CYS A 117 10.30 -1.91 15.67
N GLY A 118 10.33 -1.14 14.59
CA GLY A 118 11.33 -0.11 14.38
C GLY A 118 12.61 -0.61 13.75
N ILE A 119 12.62 -1.81 13.20
CA ILE A 119 13.81 -2.41 12.61
C ILE A 119 13.83 -2.15 11.13
N SER A 120 14.95 -1.62 10.62
CA SER A 120 15.14 -1.39 9.19
C SER A 120 15.29 -2.73 8.48
N LYS A 121 14.55 -2.88 7.38
CA LYS A 121 14.56 -4.11 6.59
C LYS A 121 14.61 -3.78 5.12
N GLU A 122 15.02 -4.77 4.34
CA GLU A 122 14.94 -4.68 2.89
C GLU A 122 14.42 -6.02 2.40
N SER A 123 13.37 -6.02 1.60
CA SER A 123 12.71 -7.25 1.16
C SER A 123 12.52 -7.24 -0.34
N TYR A 124 12.61 -8.41 -0.92
CA TYR A 124 12.35 -8.63 -2.33
C TYR A 124 10.92 -9.15 -2.47
N PHE A 125 10.14 -8.50 -3.34
CA PHE A 125 8.76 -8.90 -3.62
C PHE A 125 8.62 -9.22 -5.09
N LYS A 126 7.82 -10.23 -5.40
CA LYS A 126 7.49 -10.58 -6.78
C LYS A 126 6.00 -10.94 -6.86
N GLY A 127 5.48 -11.04 -8.08
CA GLY A 127 4.10 -11.41 -8.30
C GLY A 127 3.13 -10.41 -7.72
N LEU A 128 2.06 -10.90 -7.11
CA LEU A 128 1.03 -10.03 -6.55
C LEU A 128 1.58 -9.13 -5.43
N TRP A 129 2.53 -9.64 -4.64
CA TRP A 129 3.16 -8.84 -3.58
C TRP A 129 3.85 -7.59 -4.17
N ALA A 130 4.56 -7.77 -5.29
CA ALA A 130 5.23 -6.63 -5.94
C ALA A 130 4.21 -5.64 -6.48
N THR A 131 3.16 -6.13 -7.11
CA THR A 131 2.10 -5.28 -7.64
C THR A 131 1.44 -4.50 -6.50
N CYS A 132 1.12 -5.19 -5.41
CA CYS A 132 0.45 -4.58 -4.27
C CYS A 132 1.28 -3.47 -3.63
N ILE A 133 2.56 -3.73 -3.35
CA ILE A 133 3.37 -2.70 -2.68
C ILE A 133 3.54 -1.48 -3.56
N GLN A 134 3.67 -1.66 -4.87
CA GLN A 134 3.78 -0.52 -5.78
C GLN A 134 2.51 0.29 -5.81
N HIS A 135 1.36 -0.38 -5.83
CA HIS A 135 0.05 0.29 -5.76
C HIS A 135 -0.09 1.10 -4.48
N GLU A 136 0.28 0.51 -3.33
CA GLU A 136 0.15 1.21 -2.05
C GLU A 136 1.12 2.37 -1.92
N ILE A 137 2.32 2.26 -2.48
CA ILE A 137 3.26 3.38 -2.48
C ILE A 137 2.69 4.52 -3.33
N ASP A 138 2.00 4.19 -4.44
CA ASP A 138 1.32 5.23 -5.22
C ASP A 138 0.34 6.01 -4.35
N HIS A 139 -0.42 5.34 -3.50
CA HIS A 139 -1.32 6.04 -2.57
C HIS A 139 -0.57 6.98 -1.65
N LEU A 140 0.60 6.57 -1.16
CA LEU A 140 1.42 7.43 -0.30
C LEU A 140 1.87 8.68 -1.03
N ASN A 141 1.96 8.62 -2.35
CA ASN A 141 2.36 9.75 -3.19
C ASN A 141 1.15 10.50 -3.76
N GLY A 142 -0.06 10.17 -3.31
CA GLY A 142 -1.26 10.86 -3.76
C GLY A 142 -1.76 10.42 -5.12
N CYS A 143 -1.35 9.24 -5.61
CA CYS A 143 -1.71 8.74 -6.92
C CYS A 143 -2.83 7.73 -6.82
N LEU A 144 -3.87 7.89 -7.63
CA LEU A 144 -4.99 6.94 -7.71
C LEU A 144 -4.97 6.26 -9.07
N LEU A 145 -5.55 5.06 -9.12
CA LEU A 145 -5.47 4.21 -10.32
C LEU A 145 -5.79 4.95 -11.60
N TYR A 146 -6.95 5.58 -11.66
CA TYR A 146 -7.39 6.15 -12.92
C TYR A 146 -7.25 7.65 -12.99
N THR A 147 -6.78 8.29 -11.91
CA THR A 147 -6.57 9.74 -11.90
C THR A 147 -5.12 10.11 -12.03
N SER A 148 -4.20 9.16 -11.85
CA SER A 148 -2.78 9.41 -11.92
C SER A 148 -2.31 9.59 -13.34
N PRO A 149 -1.52 10.61 -13.63
CA PRO A 149 -0.79 10.60 -14.89
C PRO A 149 0.17 9.43 -14.89
N ARG A 150 0.39 8.88 -16.05
CA ARG A 150 1.30 7.76 -16.18
C ARG A 150 2.38 8.12 -17.16
N PRO A 151 3.45 8.72 -16.68
CA PRO A 151 4.47 9.25 -17.57
C PRO A 151 4.98 8.23 -18.57
N ARG A 152 5.09 6.97 -18.13
CA ARG A 152 5.56 5.94 -19.05
C ARG A 152 4.48 5.38 -19.94
N ASP A 153 3.24 5.77 -19.71
CA ASP A 153 2.15 5.41 -20.63
C ASP A 153 2.20 6.26 -21.87
N SER A 154 2.91 7.33 -21.78
CA SER A 154 3.10 8.21 -22.90
C SER A 154 4.17 7.66 -23.79
#